data_1c82135da8ab3302cd29593696c8f6b0
#
_entry.id   1c82135da8ab3302cd29593696c8f6b0
#
_cell.length_a   1.000
_cell.length_b   1.000
_cell.length_c   1.000
_cell.angle_alpha   90.00
_cell.angle_beta   90.00
_cell.angle_gamma   90.00
#
_symmetry.space_group_name_H-M   'P 1'
#
loop_
_entity.id
_entity.type
_entity.pdbx_description
1 polymer ?
#
loop_
_entity_poly.entity_id
_entity_poly.type
_entity_poly.pdbx_seq_one_letter_code
_entity_poly.pdbx_strand_id
1 'polypeptide(L)'
;MSTTTYTKDPAAVAALTPNQFAVTQKDATEPAFRNEFWDNHDDGIYVDVVSGEPLFSSTDKFDSGSGWPSFTRPLEKAHVVEKQDRSFWMTRTEVRSTNGDSHLGHLFDDGPVADGGMRYCINSAALRFIPVADLEAQGYGDYTSLFTTKEA
;
A
#
# COMPACT_ATOMS: atom_id res chain seq x y z
N MET A 1 -20.00 6.13 0.78
CA MET A 1 -18.84 6.72 0.26
C MET A 1 -18.14 7.59 1.24
N SER A 2 -16.89 7.40 1.38
CA SER A 2 -16.13 8.23 2.32
C SER A 2 -15.96 9.64 1.78
N THR A 3 -16.14 10.64 2.64
CA THR A 3 -15.86 12.03 2.28
C THR A 3 -14.56 12.51 2.93
N THR A 4 -13.78 11.59 3.49
CA THR A 4 -12.55 11.94 4.18
C THR A 4 -11.54 12.53 3.20
N THR A 5 -10.95 13.65 3.60
CA THR A 5 -9.88 14.28 2.84
C THR A 5 -8.54 13.85 3.43
N TYR A 6 -7.64 13.41 2.58
CA TYR A 6 -6.32 12.94 3.00
C TYR A 6 -5.27 13.95 2.56
N THR A 7 -4.28 14.19 3.41
CA THR A 7 -3.22 15.14 3.12
C THR A 7 -1.89 14.63 3.66
N LYS A 8 -0.80 15.22 3.16
CA LYS A 8 0.53 14.96 3.72
C LYS A 8 0.67 15.85 4.95
N ASP A 9 0.40 15.28 6.12
CA ASP A 9 0.43 16.01 7.37
C ASP A 9 1.88 16.13 7.86
N PRO A 10 2.43 17.33 8.03
CA PRO A 10 3.81 17.50 8.54
C PRO A 10 4.03 16.83 9.90
N ALA A 11 3.02 16.81 10.76
CA ALA A 11 3.15 16.15 12.05
C ALA A 11 3.30 14.64 11.88
N ALA A 12 2.58 14.05 10.94
CA ALA A 12 2.71 12.62 10.66
C ALA A 12 4.09 12.30 10.10
N VAL A 13 4.63 13.15 9.22
CA VAL A 13 5.97 12.96 8.69
C VAL A 13 7.00 13.02 9.81
N ALA A 14 6.85 13.99 10.73
CA ALA A 14 7.76 14.13 11.85
C ALA A 14 7.73 12.95 12.81
N ALA A 15 6.61 12.23 12.86
CA ALA A 15 6.44 11.08 13.75
C ALA A 15 6.94 9.76 13.15
N LEU A 16 7.37 9.75 11.89
CA LEU A 16 7.82 8.53 11.23
C LEU A 16 9.08 7.99 11.89
N THR A 17 9.21 6.67 11.90
CA THR A 17 10.48 6.05 12.27
C THR A 17 11.51 6.35 11.18
N PRO A 18 12.82 6.20 11.48
CA PRO A 18 13.84 6.43 10.44
C PRO A 18 13.62 5.60 9.18
N ASN A 19 13.18 4.34 9.32
CA ASN A 19 12.92 3.48 8.17
C ASN A 19 11.71 3.97 7.37
N GLN A 20 10.63 4.32 8.06
CA GLN A 20 9.45 4.86 7.39
C GLN A 20 9.77 6.16 6.65
N PHE A 21 10.57 7.02 7.27
CA PHE A 21 10.99 8.27 6.64
C PHE A 21 11.85 8.00 5.39
N ALA A 22 12.81 7.09 5.50
CA ALA A 22 13.69 6.78 4.37
C ALA A 22 12.88 6.24 3.18
N VAL A 23 11.92 5.34 3.43
CA VAL A 23 11.12 4.75 2.37
C VAL A 23 10.18 5.79 1.75
N THR A 24 9.40 6.49 2.57
CA THR A 24 8.34 7.36 2.05
C THR A 24 8.87 8.69 1.51
N GLN A 25 9.93 9.23 2.12
CA GLN A 25 10.44 10.55 1.81
C GLN A 25 11.74 10.55 1.00
N LYS A 26 12.49 9.46 1.02
CA LYS A 26 13.78 9.36 0.33
C LYS A 26 13.82 8.23 -0.69
N ASP A 27 12.68 7.65 -1.01
CA ASP A 27 12.54 6.60 -2.02
C ASP A 27 13.37 5.34 -1.72
N ALA A 28 13.64 5.06 -0.45
CA ALA A 28 14.39 3.87 -0.08
C ALA A 28 13.55 2.61 -0.27
N THR A 29 14.23 1.47 -0.39
CA THR A 29 13.60 0.17 -0.51
C THR A 29 14.02 -0.69 0.66
N GLU A 30 13.06 -1.33 1.31
CA GLU A 30 13.35 -2.25 2.39
C GLU A 30 13.95 -3.56 1.87
N PRO A 31 14.68 -4.30 2.70
CA PRO A 31 15.18 -5.61 2.29
C PRO A 31 14.04 -6.59 2.06
N ALA A 32 14.20 -7.44 1.05
CA ALA A 32 13.24 -8.51 0.78
C ALA A 32 13.22 -9.50 1.95
N PHE A 33 12.02 -9.95 2.32
CA PHE A 33 11.79 -10.90 3.41
C PHE A 33 12.18 -10.36 4.79
N ARG A 34 12.46 -9.05 4.87
CA ARG A 34 12.82 -8.39 6.12
C ARG A 34 12.04 -7.10 6.27
N ASN A 35 10.74 -7.20 6.13
CA ASN A 35 9.84 -6.07 6.31
C ASN A 35 8.54 -6.59 6.93
N GLU A 36 7.76 -5.70 7.48
CA GLU A 36 6.69 -6.07 8.41
C GLU A 36 5.58 -6.91 7.79
N PHE A 37 5.19 -6.60 6.56
CA PHE A 37 3.95 -7.16 6.01
C PHE A 37 4.15 -8.09 4.82
N TRP A 38 5.38 -8.47 4.47
CA TRP A 38 5.58 -9.28 3.27
C TRP A 38 4.82 -10.61 3.36
N ASP A 39 4.68 -11.18 4.54
CA ASP A 39 3.99 -12.44 4.77
C ASP A 39 2.74 -12.30 5.63
N ASN A 40 2.19 -11.08 5.72
CA ASN A 40 0.95 -10.86 6.48
C ASN A 40 -0.23 -11.35 5.65
N HIS A 41 -0.99 -12.30 6.20
CA HIS A 41 -2.16 -12.88 5.55
C HIS A 41 -3.46 -12.54 6.27
N ASP A 42 -3.40 -11.68 7.27
CA ASP A 42 -4.60 -11.27 8.01
C ASP A 42 -5.50 -10.40 7.13
N ASP A 43 -6.80 -10.48 7.36
CA ASP A 43 -7.75 -9.67 6.62
C ASP A 43 -7.76 -8.23 7.11
N GLY A 44 -7.71 -7.31 6.19
CA GLY A 44 -7.73 -5.88 6.50
C GLY A 44 -7.32 -5.05 5.32
N ILE A 45 -7.09 -3.77 5.56
CA ILE A 45 -6.63 -2.85 4.52
C ILE A 45 -5.29 -2.24 4.91
N TYR A 46 -4.57 -1.76 3.90
CA TYR A 46 -3.28 -1.11 4.08
C TYR A 46 -3.45 0.35 3.66
N VAL A 47 -3.11 1.25 4.57
CA VAL A 47 -3.24 2.68 4.34
C VAL A 47 -1.88 3.35 4.34
N ASP A 48 -1.79 4.54 3.75
CA ASP A 48 -0.56 5.33 3.73
C ASP A 48 -0.18 5.71 5.15
N VAL A 49 1.05 5.43 5.54
CA VAL A 49 1.51 5.73 6.91
C VAL A 49 1.56 7.24 7.18
N VAL A 50 1.61 8.07 6.13
CA VAL A 50 1.66 9.52 6.26
C VAL A 50 0.26 10.13 6.23
N SER A 51 -0.54 9.83 5.19
CA SER A 51 -1.84 10.49 4.99
C SER A 51 -3.02 9.70 5.55
N GLY A 52 -2.84 8.40 5.74
CA GLY A 52 -3.96 7.54 6.14
C GLY A 52 -4.87 7.13 4.99
N GLU A 53 -4.57 7.53 3.75
CA GLU A 53 -5.45 7.17 2.65
C GLU A 53 -5.39 5.67 2.36
N PRO A 54 -6.56 5.04 2.10
CA PRO A 54 -6.59 3.60 1.84
C PRO A 54 -5.94 3.28 0.51
N LEU A 55 -5.01 2.35 0.51
CA LEU A 55 -4.21 2.04 -0.67
C LEU A 55 -4.46 0.64 -1.22
N PHE A 56 -4.44 -0.38 -0.36
CA PHE A 56 -4.56 -1.77 -0.79
C PHE A 56 -5.38 -2.57 0.19
N SER A 57 -5.96 -3.66 -0.30
CA SER A 57 -6.75 -4.59 0.51
C SER A 57 -6.09 -5.95 0.55
N SER A 58 -6.24 -6.64 1.67
CA SER A 58 -5.77 -8.03 1.78
C SER A 58 -6.46 -8.95 0.75
N THR A 59 -7.65 -8.56 0.28
CA THR A 59 -8.36 -9.34 -0.74
C THR A 59 -7.63 -9.36 -2.07
N ASP A 60 -6.73 -8.41 -2.30
CA ASP A 60 -5.94 -8.32 -3.52
C ASP A 60 -4.46 -8.63 -3.30
N LYS A 61 -4.09 -9.04 -2.08
CA LYS A 61 -2.72 -9.38 -1.74
C LYS A 61 -2.43 -10.82 -2.13
N PHE A 62 -1.24 -11.07 -2.65
CA PHE A 62 -0.83 -12.43 -3.00
C PHE A 62 0.65 -12.64 -2.68
N ASP A 63 1.04 -13.92 -2.57
CA ASP A 63 2.42 -14.30 -2.29
C ASP A 63 3.19 -14.36 -3.60
N SER A 64 3.90 -13.29 -3.93
CA SER A 64 4.62 -13.19 -5.19
C SER A 64 5.98 -13.89 -5.17
N GLY A 65 6.48 -14.21 -3.98
CA GLY A 65 7.82 -14.75 -3.84
C GLY A 65 8.91 -13.70 -3.86
N SER A 66 8.54 -12.41 -4.01
CA SER A 66 9.52 -11.34 -4.12
C SER A 66 10.10 -10.91 -2.77
N GLY A 67 9.40 -11.20 -1.67
CA GLY A 67 9.82 -10.77 -0.34
C GLY A 67 9.28 -9.43 0.10
N TRP A 68 8.39 -8.83 -0.70
CA TRP A 68 7.66 -7.60 -0.36
C TRP A 68 6.16 -7.83 -0.51
N PRO A 69 5.34 -7.06 0.23
CA PRO A 69 3.88 -7.12 0.02
C PRO A 69 3.55 -6.87 -1.44
N SER A 70 2.73 -7.73 -2.02
CA SER A 70 2.37 -7.64 -3.43
C SER A 70 0.87 -7.68 -3.57
N PHE A 71 0.34 -6.81 -4.44
CA PHE A 71 -1.10 -6.66 -4.65
C PHE A 71 -1.40 -6.63 -6.14
N THR A 72 -2.58 -7.12 -6.52
CA THR A 72 -2.98 -7.17 -7.92
C THR A 72 -3.55 -5.85 -8.40
N ARG A 73 -4.07 -5.04 -7.48
CA ARG A 73 -4.68 -3.75 -7.80
C ARG A 73 -4.77 -2.88 -6.54
N PRO A 74 -4.89 -1.56 -6.70
CA PRO A 74 -5.16 -0.71 -5.55
C PRO A 74 -6.61 -0.84 -5.08
N LEU A 75 -6.84 -0.54 -3.81
CA LEU A 75 -8.18 -0.52 -3.23
C LEU A 75 -9.01 0.62 -3.82
N GLU A 76 -8.41 1.80 -3.89
CA GLU A 76 -9.00 2.97 -4.52
C GLU A 76 -7.99 3.50 -5.53
N LYS A 77 -8.29 3.37 -6.79
CA LYS A 77 -7.38 3.76 -7.85
C LYS A 77 -6.99 5.25 -7.75
N ALA A 78 -7.89 6.08 -7.26
CA ALA A 78 -7.63 7.50 -7.11
C ALA A 78 -6.57 7.82 -6.04
N HIS A 79 -6.26 6.87 -5.16
CA HIS A 79 -5.29 7.10 -4.09
C HIS A 79 -3.87 6.73 -4.46
N VAL A 80 -3.65 6.20 -5.66
CA VAL A 80 -2.29 5.87 -6.12
C VAL A 80 -2.02 6.56 -7.45
N VAL A 81 -0.77 7.01 -7.62
CA VAL A 81 -0.31 7.57 -8.89
C VAL A 81 0.93 6.80 -9.34
N GLU A 82 1.10 6.73 -10.64
CA GLU A 82 2.24 6.07 -11.25
C GLU A 82 3.17 7.11 -11.84
N LYS A 83 4.47 6.87 -11.68
CA LYS A 83 5.47 7.81 -12.11
C LYS A 83 6.61 7.02 -12.73
N GLN A 84 7.17 7.51 -13.82
CA GLN A 84 8.28 6.81 -14.43
C GLN A 84 9.55 6.99 -13.63
N ASP A 85 10.22 5.90 -13.30
CA ASP A 85 11.47 5.90 -12.56
C ASP A 85 12.56 5.37 -13.47
N ARG A 86 13.55 6.21 -13.78
CA ARG A 86 14.62 5.88 -14.70
C ARG A 86 15.97 5.68 -14.02
N SER A 87 15.95 5.40 -12.72
CA SER A 87 17.20 5.20 -11.99
C SER A 87 17.87 3.88 -12.39
N PHE A 88 19.18 3.82 -12.19
CA PHE A 88 19.99 2.59 -12.41
C PHE A 88 19.87 2.02 -13.81
N TRP A 89 19.80 2.89 -14.83
CA TRP A 89 19.75 2.48 -16.24
C TRP A 89 18.49 1.69 -16.61
N MET A 90 17.53 1.62 -15.69
CA MET A 90 16.27 0.93 -15.92
C MET A 90 15.14 1.91 -15.93
N THR A 91 14.11 1.59 -16.70
CA THR A 91 12.85 2.31 -16.63
C THR A 91 11.86 1.45 -15.89
N ARG A 92 11.39 1.92 -14.75
CA ARG A 92 10.38 1.23 -13.96
C ARG A 92 9.22 2.19 -13.68
N THR A 93 8.09 1.64 -13.28
CA THR A 93 6.95 2.46 -12.88
C THR A 93 6.92 2.54 -11.36
N GLU A 94 7.16 3.72 -10.83
CA GLU A 94 7.06 3.98 -9.40
C GLU A 94 5.61 4.16 -9.01
N VAL A 95 5.22 3.65 -7.84
CA VAL A 95 3.88 3.85 -7.27
C VAL A 95 4.01 4.77 -6.07
N ARG A 96 3.22 5.83 -6.03
CA ARG A 96 3.18 6.79 -4.93
C ARG A 96 1.73 7.01 -4.50
N SER A 97 1.53 7.43 -3.26
CA SER A 97 0.19 7.79 -2.81
C SER A 97 -0.17 9.18 -3.35
N THR A 98 -1.43 9.36 -3.72
CA THR A 98 -1.88 10.60 -4.35
C THR A 98 -1.77 11.79 -3.41
N ASN A 99 -2.32 11.67 -2.21
CA ASN A 99 -2.40 12.81 -1.29
C ASN A 99 -1.26 12.86 -0.30
N GLY A 100 -0.75 11.72 0.11
CA GLY A 100 0.39 11.66 1.02
C GLY A 100 1.72 11.88 0.32
N ASP A 101 1.74 11.68 -1.00
CA ASP A 101 2.96 11.76 -1.81
C ASP A 101 4.08 10.93 -1.22
N SER A 102 3.75 9.75 -0.71
CA SER A 102 4.72 8.81 -0.20
C SER A 102 5.19 7.89 -1.32
N HIS A 103 6.50 7.64 -1.36
CA HIS A 103 7.00 6.57 -2.22
C HIS A 103 6.52 5.24 -1.64
N LEU A 104 5.82 4.45 -2.43
CA LEU A 104 5.28 3.16 -1.97
C LEU A 104 6.11 2.00 -2.49
N GLY A 105 6.42 2.00 -3.75
CA GLY A 105 7.15 0.91 -4.39
C GLY A 105 7.09 1.04 -5.90
N HIS A 106 6.98 -0.10 -6.58
CA HIS A 106 6.99 -0.15 -8.04
C HIS A 106 5.92 -1.08 -8.57
N LEU A 107 5.51 -0.86 -9.80
CA LEU A 107 4.51 -1.65 -10.50
C LEU A 107 5.19 -2.49 -11.57
N PHE A 108 4.91 -3.79 -11.59
CA PHE A 108 5.43 -4.74 -12.57
C PHE A 108 4.28 -5.42 -13.30
N ASP A 109 4.57 -5.99 -14.47
CA ASP A 109 3.56 -6.66 -15.29
C ASP A 109 3.67 -8.19 -15.24
N ASP A 110 4.29 -8.71 -14.20
CA ASP A 110 4.47 -10.14 -14.00
C ASP A 110 3.60 -10.70 -12.89
N GLY A 111 2.44 -10.11 -12.68
CA GLY A 111 1.47 -10.57 -11.69
C GLY A 111 0.55 -11.66 -12.23
N PRO A 112 -0.39 -12.12 -11.40
CA PRO A 112 -1.32 -13.19 -11.80
C PRO A 112 -2.18 -12.77 -12.99
N VAL A 113 -2.13 -13.55 -14.06
CA VAL A 113 -2.86 -13.23 -15.29
C VAL A 113 -4.37 -13.18 -15.04
N ALA A 114 -4.87 -14.09 -14.21
CA ALA A 114 -6.30 -14.14 -13.90
C ALA A 114 -6.80 -12.87 -13.21
N ASP A 115 -5.90 -12.12 -12.56
CA ASP A 115 -6.24 -10.91 -11.82
C ASP A 115 -5.77 -9.64 -12.52
N GLY A 116 -5.49 -9.71 -13.80
CA GLY A 116 -5.10 -8.55 -14.59
C GLY A 116 -3.63 -8.46 -14.94
N GLY A 117 -2.81 -9.36 -14.43
CA GLY A 117 -1.41 -9.45 -14.82
C GLY A 117 -0.45 -8.47 -14.16
N MET A 118 -0.92 -7.64 -13.25
CA MET A 118 -0.09 -6.61 -12.62
C MET A 118 0.35 -7.00 -11.22
N ARG A 119 1.51 -6.51 -10.80
CA ARG A 119 2.03 -6.72 -9.46
C ARG A 119 2.49 -5.39 -8.89
N TYR A 120 1.76 -4.91 -7.90
CA TYR A 120 2.14 -3.73 -7.12
C TYR A 120 3.03 -4.21 -5.99
N CYS A 121 4.32 -3.95 -6.10
CA CYS A 121 5.34 -4.39 -5.14
C CYS A 121 5.62 -3.22 -4.19
N ILE A 122 5.18 -3.34 -2.94
CA ILE A 122 5.06 -2.19 -2.04
C ILE A 122 5.93 -2.41 -0.80
N ASN A 123 6.59 -1.35 -0.32
CA ASN A 123 7.37 -1.40 0.91
C ASN A 123 6.46 -1.37 2.12
N SER A 124 6.68 -2.27 3.07
CA SER A 124 5.88 -2.31 4.30
C SER A 124 5.95 -1.01 5.09
N ALA A 125 7.13 -0.37 5.10
CA ALA A 125 7.32 0.85 5.88
C ALA A 125 6.47 2.02 5.38
N ALA A 126 5.94 1.96 4.16
CA ALA A 126 5.04 2.98 3.64
C ALA A 126 3.59 2.74 4.08
N LEU A 127 3.30 1.60 4.69
CA LEU A 127 1.95 1.14 4.97
C LEU A 127 1.68 1.03 6.46
N ARG A 128 0.42 1.27 6.83
CA ARG A 128 -0.11 0.93 8.14
C ARG A 128 -1.25 -0.06 7.90
N PHE A 129 -1.24 -1.18 8.60
CA PHE A 129 -2.26 -2.21 8.43
C PHE A 129 -3.41 -2.00 9.42
N ILE A 130 -4.65 -2.04 8.91
CA ILE A 130 -5.85 -1.92 9.72
C ILE A 130 -6.59 -3.25 9.64
N PRO A 131 -6.59 -4.05 10.71
CA PRO A 131 -7.36 -5.30 10.72
C PRO A 131 -8.85 -5.04 10.56
N VAL A 132 -9.57 -6.01 10.02
CA VAL A 132 -11.02 -5.86 9.78
C VAL A 132 -11.74 -5.41 11.04
N ALA A 133 -11.39 -5.98 12.20
CA ALA A 133 -12.05 -5.65 13.45
C ALA A 133 -11.90 -4.17 13.84
N ASP A 134 -10.89 -3.49 13.32
CA ASP A 134 -10.60 -2.10 13.67
C ASP A 134 -11.05 -1.09 12.62
N LEU A 135 -11.57 -1.54 11.49
CA LEU A 135 -11.89 -0.65 10.38
C LEU A 135 -12.85 0.47 10.80
N GLU A 136 -13.93 0.10 11.43
CA GLU A 136 -14.95 1.08 11.81
C GLU A 136 -14.42 2.07 12.84
N ALA A 137 -13.72 1.56 13.85
CA ALA A 137 -13.19 2.41 14.91
C ALA A 137 -12.15 3.40 14.41
N GLN A 138 -11.43 3.07 13.34
CA GLN A 138 -10.39 3.93 12.81
C GLN A 138 -10.84 4.77 11.62
N GLY A 139 -12.14 4.79 11.32
CA GLY A 139 -12.68 5.66 10.29
C GLY A 139 -12.72 5.05 8.91
N TYR A 140 -12.53 3.73 8.79
CA TYR A 140 -12.52 3.03 7.50
C TYR A 140 -13.72 2.09 7.36
N GLY A 141 -14.83 2.40 8.03
CA GLY A 141 -16.01 1.55 8.02
C GLY A 141 -16.58 1.26 6.64
N ASP A 142 -16.35 2.16 5.68
CA ASP A 142 -16.83 1.95 4.31
C ASP A 142 -16.25 0.70 3.66
N TYR A 143 -15.14 0.18 4.19
CA TYR A 143 -14.46 -0.97 3.60
C TYR A 143 -14.80 -2.30 4.28
N THR A 144 -15.63 -2.28 5.32
CA THR A 144 -16.02 -3.52 5.99
C THR A 144 -16.75 -4.47 5.05
N SER A 145 -17.47 -3.94 4.06
CA SER A 145 -18.21 -4.78 3.12
C SER A 145 -17.31 -5.67 2.25
N LEU A 146 -16.01 -5.34 2.15
CA LEU A 146 -15.09 -6.20 1.41
C LEU A 146 -14.90 -7.55 2.11
N PHE A 147 -15.14 -7.61 3.39
CA PHE A 147 -14.86 -8.77 4.24
C PHE A 147 -16.11 -9.45 4.79
N THR A 148 -17.27 -8.85 4.60
CA THR A 148 -18.48 -9.49 5.03
C THR A 148 -18.78 -10.59 4.03
N THR A 149 -18.99 -11.76 4.51
CA THR A 149 -19.05 -12.66 3.63
C THR A 149 -20.25 -12.94 3.22
N LYS A 150 -20.31 -13.12 2.52
CA LYS A 150 -21.11 -13.35 2.06
C LYS A 150 -21.63 -14.51 2.37
N GLU A 151 -21.66 -14.97 3.13
CA GLU A 151 -22.02 -15.89 3.44
C GLU A 151 -23.07 -15.99 3.46
N ALA A 152 -23.31 -15.81 3.22
CA ALA A 152 -24.34 -15.84 3.19
C ALA A 152 -24.93 -16.47 2.98
#